data_4fe2b5f9d4c90d6043f17a9159b69077
#
_entry.id   4fe2b5f9d4c90d6043f17a9159b69077
#
_cell.length_a   1.000
_cell.length_b   1.000
_cell.length_c   1.000
_cell.angle_alpha   90.00
_cell.angle_beta   90.00
_cell.angle_gamma   90.00
#
_symmetry.space_group_name_H-M   'P 1'
#
loop_
_entity.id
_entity.type
_entity.pdbx_description
1 polymer ?
#
loop_
_entity_poly.entity_id
_entity_poly.type
_entity_poly.pdbx_seq_one_letter_code
_entity_poly.pdbx_strand_id
1 'polypeptide(L)'
;MEVFSKTCVAVLAAGASRRFGAPKLLAPFAGATLLDRALATATGSAADCAAVVTGAYHREMSEHLEGADLSGAPCRIVRNRQWEAGQATSVHAAVRFARAEGASALLVMVADQPRVTAAHLNALLWEYDQGSAQAYLSATDHGHGNPCIFDESLFDDLLALEGDEGARALFRTRRDVAARHVHFDDPYLFEDVDTPADLRRLEEAMARG
;
A
#
# COMPACT_ATOMS: atom_id res chain seq x y z
N MET A 1 -0.86 -3.47 31.64
CA MET A 1 -1.51 -2.58 30.67
C MET A 1 -0.99 -3.05 29.32
N GLU A 2 -1.78 -3.86 28.62
CA GLU A 2 -1.42 -4.28 27.26
C GLU A 2 -1.35 -3.02 26.41
N VAL A 3 -0.16 -2.70 25.92
CA VAL A 3 0.02 -1.66 24.92
C VAL A 3 -0.41 -2.29 23.61
N PHE A 4 -1.66 -2.06 23.22
CA PHE A 4 -2.11 -2.45 21.88
C PHE A 4 -1.22 -1.72 20.87
N SER A 5 -0.53 -2.50 20.05
CA SER A 5 0.38 -2.00 19.00
C SER A 5 -0.47 -1.29 17.95
N LYS A 6 -0.44 0.06 17.92
CA LYS A 6 -1.17 0.83 16.91
C LYS A 6 -0.57 0.57 15.54
N THR A 7 -1.38 0.17 14.58
CA THR A 7 -0.97 -0.11 13.22
C THR A 7 -1.59 0.87 12.23
N CYS A 8 -0.82 1.35 11.27
CA CYS A 8 -1.30 2.19 10.18
C CYS A 8 -1.11 1.50 8.83
N VAL A 9 -2.02 1.75 7.89
CA VAL A 9 -1.86 1.34 6.50
C VAL A 9 -1.65 2.58 5.61
N ALA A 10 -0.68 2.52 4.70
CA ALA A 10 -0.43 3.54 3.71
C ALA A 10 -0.60 2.98 2.29
N VAL A 11 -1.53 3.60 1.55
CA VAL A 11 -1.78 3.33 0.12
C VAL A 11 -0.90 4.26 -0.70
N LEU A 12 0.10 3.73 -1.39
CA LEU A 12 0.97 4.53 -2.27
C LEU A 12 0.26 4.77 -3.61
N ALA A 13 -0.04 6.03 -3.89
CA ALA A 13 -0.83 6.51 -5.04
C ALA A 13 -0.17 7.72 -5.73
N ALA A 14 1.15 7.92 -5.57
CA ALA A 14 1.83 9.15 -6.02
C ALA A 14 2.33 9.11 -7.47
N GLY A 15 2.25 7.98 -8.16
CA GLY A 15 2.82 7.76 -9.49
C GLY A 15 2.16 8.56 -10.61
N ALA A 16 2.95 8.93 -11.64
CA ALA A 16 2.51 9.74 -12.77
C ALA A 16 1.79 8.95 -13.89
N SER A 17 1.60 7.65 -13.75
CA SER A 17 0.86 6.80 -14.70
C SER A 17 1.28 6.97 -16.18
N ARG A 18 2.58 7.18 -16.44
CA ARG A 18 3.11 7.59 -17.76
C ARG A 18 2.73 6.61 -18.89
N ARG A 19 2.75 5.29 -18.60
CA ARG A 19 2.38 4.23 -19.57
C ARG A 19 0.88 4.15 -19.82
N PHE A 20 0.09 4.59 -18.86
CA PHE A 20 -1.38 4.62 -18.95
C PHE A 20 -1.88 5.83 -19.74
N GLY A 21 -1.13 6.94 -19.73
CA GLY A 21 -1.44 8.17 -20.45
C GLY A 21 -2.53 9.05 -19.81
N ALA A 22 -3.03 8.64 -18.63
CA ALA A 22 -4.07 9.34 -17.85
C ALA A 22 -3.91 8.97 -16.37
N PRO A 23 -4.62 9.64 -15.42
CA PRO A 23 -4.60 9.24 -14.00
C PRO A 23 -5.20 7.84 -13.81
N LYS A 24 -4.37 6.79 -13.95
CA LYS A 24 -4.82 5.38 -13.96
C LYS A 24 -5.64 5.01 -12.72
N LEU A 25 -5.32 5.59 -11.57
CA LEU A 25 -6.00 5.26 -10.32
C LEU A 25 -7.44 5.79 -10.27
N LEU A 26 -7.77 6.78 -11.11
CA LEU A 26 -9.14 7.27 -11.30
C LEU A 26 -9.86 6.57 -12.47
N ALA A 27 -9.22 5.61 -13.13
CA ALA A 27 -9.87 4.84 -14.19
C ALA A 27 -10.95 3.92 -13.59
N PRO A 28 -12.13 3.82 -14.25
CA PRO A 28 -13.18 2.89 -13.86
C PRO A 28 -12.69 1.44 -13.91
N PHE A 29 -12.99 0.68 -12.87
CA PHE A 29 -12.64 -0.73 -12.72
C PHE A 29 -13.72 -1.46 -11.88
N ALA A 30 -14.45 -2.38 -12.48
CA ALA A 30 -15.46 -3.20 -11.81
C ALA A 30 -16.44 -2.37 -10.93
N GLY A 31 -16.98 -1.28 -11.49
CA GLY A 31 -18.00 -0.44 -10.84
C GLY A 31 -17.49 0.64 -9.88
N ALA A 32 -16.18 0.75 -9.66
CA ALA A 32 -15.52 1.78 -8.86
C ALA A 32 -14.26 2.28 -9.58
N THR A 33 -13.41 3.10 -8.94
CA THR A 33 -12.07 3.36 -9.46
C THR A 33 -11.03 2.44 -8.78
N LEU A 34 -9.81 2.34 -9.35
CA LEU A 34 -8.71 1.63 -8.68
C LEU A 34 -8.40 2.26 -7.31
N LEU A 35 -8.49 3.59 -7.21
CA LEU A 35 -8.28 4.32 -5.96
C LEU A 35 -9.34 3.96 -4.92
N ASP A 36 -10.63 3.94 -5.29
CA ASP A 36 -11.72 3.59 -4.38
C ASP A 36 -11.55 2.16 -3.84
N ARG A 37 -11.16 1.22 -4.71
CA ARG A 37 -10.90 -0.16 -4.30
C ARG A 37 -9.74 -0.26 -3.32
N ALA A 38 -8.62 0.42 -3.61
CA ALA A 38 -7.46 0.42 -2.72
C ALA A 38 -7.79 1.04 -1.36
N LEU A 39 -8.57 2.12 -1.35
CA LEU A 39 -9.04 2.76 -0.12
C LEU A 39 -10.02 1.88 0.65
N ALA A 40 -11.00 1.27 -0.01
CA ALA A 40 -11.92 0.32 0.63
C ALA A 40 -11.17 -0.86 1.23
N THR A 41 -10.12 -1.35 0.57
CA THR A 41 -9.22 -2.38 1.11
C THR A 41 -8.51 -1.90 2.37
N ALA A 42 -7.92 -0.70 2.34
CA ALA A 42 -7.19 -0.14 3.47
C ALA A 42 -8.10 0.17 4.66
N THR A 43 -9.22 0.87 4.44
CA THR A 43 -10.16 1.27 5.50
C THR A 43 -11.02 0.12 6.02
N GLY A 44 -11.23 -0.92 5.23
CA GLY A 44 -11.91 -2.15 5.62
C GLY A 44 -10.99 -3.18 6.33
N SER A 45 -9.71 -2.88 6.49
CA SER A 45 -8.78 -3.71 7.25
C SER A 45 -8.89 -3.46 8.76
N ALA A 46 -8.26 -4.32 9.56
CA ALA A 46 -8.16 -4.18 11.00
C ALA A 46 -7.10 -3.15 11.46
N ALA A 47 -6.50 -2.39 10.54
CA ALA A 47 -5.56 -1.33 10.90
C ALA A 47 -6.27 -0.17 11.60
N ASP A 48 -5.61 0.47 12.58
CA ASP A 48 -6.20 1.56 13.38
C ASP A 48 -6.37 2.86 12.60
N CYS A 49 -5.55 3.06 11.56
CA CYS A 49 -5.63 4.24 10.70
C CYS A 49 -5.11 3.96 9.30
N ALA A 50 -5.57 4.75 8.33
CA ALA A 50 -5.17 4.67 6.95
C ALA A 50 -4.70 6.03 6.40
N ALA A 51 -3.82 6.00 5.40
CA ALA A 51 -3.50 7.15 4.58
C ALA A 51 -3.39 6.78 3.12
N VAL A 52 -3.77 7.69 2.24
CA VAL A 52 -3.42 7.65 0.83
C VAL A 52 -2.31 8.68 0.55
N VAL A 53 -1.17 8.19 0.06
CA VAL A 53 -0.03 9.04 -0.32
C VAL A 53 -0.17 9.43 -1.79
N THR A 54 -0.58 10.65 -2.04
CA THR A 54 -0.81 11.22 -3.38
C THR A 54 0.41 12.01 -3.89
N GLY A 55 0.54 12.17 -5.20
CA GLY A 55 1.66 12.89 -5.83
C GLY A 55 1.28 13.61 -7.11
N ALA A 56 1.57 13.01 -8.27
CA ALA A 56 1.38 13.61 -9.60
C ALA A 56 -0.05 14.13 -9.85
N TYR A 57 -1.05 13.37 -9.42
CA TYR A 57 -2.47 13.68 -9.60
C TYR A 57 -3.16 14.01 -8.26
N HIS A 58 -2.42 14.70 -7.37
CA HIS A 58 -2.93 15.01 -6.03
C HIS A 58 -4.26 15.76 -6.06
N ARG A 59 -4.42 16.77 -6.94
CA ARG A 59 -5.63 17.58 -7.00
C ARG A 59 -6.82 16.74 -7.41
N GLU A 60 -6.69 16.02 -8.53
CA GLU A 60 -7.76 15.18 -9.09
C GLU A 60 -8.19 14.09 -8.13
N MET A 61 -7.23 13.45 -7.44
CA MET A 61 -7.52 12.45 -6.41
C MET A 61 -8.20 13.07 -5.19
N SER A 62 -7.78 14.26 -4.74
CA SER A 62 -8.38 14.92 -3.58
C SER A 62 -9.82 15.34 -3.88
N GLU A 63 -10.07 15.93 -5.06
CA GLU A 63 -11.42 16.29 -5.53
C GLU A 63 -12.33 15.03 -5.62
N HIS A 64 -11.81 13.91 -6.11
CA HIS A 64 -12.54 12.64 -6.16
C HIS A 64 -12.91 12.14 -4.75
N LEU A 65 -11.98 12.21 -3.80
CA LEU A 65 -12.15 11.71 -2.44
C LEU A 65 -13.01 12.61 -1.54
N GLU A 66 -13.14 13.91 -1.84
CA GLU A 66 -14.06 14.81 -1.14
C GLU A 66 -15.53 14.37 -1.27
N GLY A 67 -15.87 13.67 -2.34
CA GLY A 67 -17.21 13.11 -2.60
C GLY A 67 -17.37 11.63 -2.20
N ALA A 68 -16.32 10.97 -1.75
CA ALA A 68 -16.35 9.55 -1.45
C ALA A 68 -16.84 9.26 -0.02
N ASP A 69 -17.67 8.25 0.12
CA ASP A 69 -18.03 7.70 1.44
C ASP A 69 -16.87 6.83 1.96
N LEU A 70 -16.03 7.41 2.79
CA LEU A 70 -14.92 6.72 3.48
C LEU A 70 -15.41 6.16 4.82
N SER A 71 -16.56 5.48 4.85
CA SER A 71 -17.08 4.79 6.03
C SER A 71 -16.18 3.61 6.39
N GLY A 72 -15.29 3.80 7.34
CA GLY A 72 -14.30 2.82 7.79
C GLY A 72 -13.30 3.44 8.75
N ALA A 73 -12.09 2.89 8.82
CA ALA A 73 -11.01 3.50 9.59
C ALA A 73 -10.69 4.93 9.09
N PRO A 74 -10.33 5.86 9.98
CA PRO A 74 -9.97 7.22 9.56
C PRO A 74 -8.89 7.20 8.49
N CYS A 75 -9.19 7.75 7.31
CA CYS A 75 -8.25 7.82 6.19
C CYS A 75 -7.82 9.27 5.96
N ARG A 76 -6.49 9.51 5.88
CA ARG A 76 -5.91 10.82 5.62
C ARG A 76 -5.31 10.90 4.22
N ILE A 77 -5.46 12.04 3.55
CA ILE A 77 -4.75 12.33 2.31
C ILE A 77 -3.40 12.96 2.68
N VAL A 78 -2.31 12.27 2.33
CA VAL A 78 -0.93 12.72 2.55
C VAL A 78 -0.32 13.11 1.21
N ARG A 79 -0.07 14.40 1.00
CA ARG A 79 0.55 14.88 -0.24
C ARG A 79 2.06 14.67 -0.22
N ASN A 80 2.59 13.85 -1.13
CA ASN A 80 4.00 13.79 -1.43
C ASN A 80 4.35 14.85 -2.50
N ARG A 81 4.95 15.98 -2.09
CA ARG A 81 5.39 17.05 -3.00
C ARG A 81 6.67 16.71 -3.76
N GLN A 82 7.40 15.69 -3.34
CA GLN A 82 8.68 15.25 -3.90
C GLN A 82 8.55 14.00 -4.78
N TRP A 83 7.34 13.66 -5.23
CA TRP A 83 7.04 12.42 -5.97
C TRP A 83 7.93 12.22 -7.21
N GLU A 84 8.39 13.30 -7.84
CA GLU A 84 9.28 13.26 -9.02
C GLU A 84 10.70 12.76 -8.69
N ALA A 85 11.12 12.86 -7.43
CA ALA A 85 12.42 12.36 -6.96
C ALA A 85 12.45 10.84 -6.74
N GLY A 86 11.34 10.13 -7.01
CA GLY A 86 11.29 8.68 -6.99
C GLY A 86 10.39 8.10 -5.89
N GLN A 87 10.22 6.79 -5.94
CA GLN A 87 9.28 6.05 -5.09
C GLN A 87 9.62 6.15 -3.59
N ALA A 88 10.90 6.26 -3.24
CA ALA A 88 11.37 6.40 -1.85
C ALA A 88 10.68 7.57 -1.14
N THR A 89 10.43 8.69 -1.84
CA THR A 89 9.76 9.86 -1.23
C THR A 89 8.32 9.57 -0.81
N SER A 90 7.63 8.64 -1.48
CA SER A 90 6.30 8.18 -1.09
C SER A 90 6.34 7.27 0.14
N VAL A 91 7.37 6.42 0.24
CA VAL A 91 7.63 5.63 1.46
C VAL A 91 7.93 6.56 2.63
N HIS A 92 8.77 7.60 2.42
CA HIS A 92 9.05 8.61 3.46
C HIS A 92 7.78 9.32 3.95
N ALA A 93 6.87 9.67 3.04
CA ALA A 93 5.61 10.31 3.41
C ALA A 93 4.74 9.36 4.24
N ALA A 94 4.70 8.07 3.89
CA ALA A 94 3.99 7.04 4.64
C ALA A 94 4.58 6.84 6.04
N VAL A 95 5.92 6.75 6.17
CA VAL A 95 6.60 6.61 7.47
C VAL A 95 6.35 7.83 8.37
N ARG A 96 6.45 9.05 7.81
CA ARG A 96 6.17 10.28 8.59
C ARG A 96 4.72 10.33 9.08
N PHE A 97 3.77 9.86 8.27
CA PHE A 97 2.39 9.71 8.69
C PHE A 97 2.27 8.72 9.85
N ALA A 98 2.82 7.51 9.73
CA ALA A 98 2.78 6.49 10.76
C ALA A 98 3.39 7.00 12.10
N ARG A 99 4.54 7.67 12.04
CA ARG A 99 5.16 8.31 13.23
C ARG A 99 4.27 9.38 13.85
N ALA A 100 3.64 10.22 13.06
CA ALA A 100 2.74 11.26 13.54
C ALA A 100 1.49 10.69 14.23
N GLU A 101 1.05 9.51 13.81
CA GLU A 101 -0.03 8.76 14.44
C GLU A 101 0.42 7.96 15.68
N GLY A 102 1.73 7.88 15.96
CA GLY A 102 2.30 7.05 17.04
C GLY A 102 2.15 5.57 16.77
N ALA A 103 2.24 5.17 15.50
CA ALA A 103 2.12 3.77 15.09
C ALA A 103 3.41 2.99 15.38
N SER A 104 3.27 1.80 15.92
CA SER A 104 4.34 0.80 16.11
C SER A 104 4.58 -0.06 14.87
N ALA A 105 3.68 -0.02 13.89
CA ALA A 105 3.89 -0.66 12.60
C ALA A 105 3.22 0.10 11.45
N LEU A 106 3.83 -0.01 10.26
CA LEU A 106 3.34 0.53 9.01
C LEU A 106 3.15 -0.58 7.97
N LEU A 107 1.92 -0.78 7.54
CA LEU A 107 1.60 -1.61 6.38
C LEU A 107 1.61 -0.72 5.13
N VAL A 108 2.45 -1.08 4.16
CA VAL A 108 2.59 -0.38 2.87
C VAL A 108 1.94 -1.21 1.78
N MET A 109 0.98 -0.63 1.07
CA MET A 109 0.38 -1.20 -0.13
C MET A 109 0.44 -0.21 -1.31
N VAL A 110 0.30 -0.70 -2.53
CA VAL A 110 0.22 0.12 -3.75
C VAL A 110 -1.22 0.13 -4.26
N ALA A 111 -1.64 1.26 -4.84
CA ALA A 111 -3.04 1.46 -5.25
C ALA A 111 -3.40 0.77 -6.57
N ASP A 112 -2.43 0.24 -7.30
CA ASP A 112 -2.58 -0.34 -8.64
C ASP A 112 -2.60 -1.88 -8.67
N GLN A 113 -2.73 -2.53 -7.51
CA GLN A 113 -2.89 -3.98 -7.35
C GLN A 113 -4.33 -4.33 -6.92
N PRO A 114 -5.31 -4.36 -7.84
CA PRO A 114 -6.72 -4.44 -7.50
C PRO A 114 -7.17 -5.80 -6.93
N ARG A 115 -6.32 -6.83 -6.97
CA ARG A 115 -6.60 -8.16 -6.39
C ARG A 115 -6.32 -8.21 -4.89
N VAL A 116 -5.54 -7.25 -4.36
CA VAL A 116 -5.32 -7.12 -2.91
C VAL A 116 -6.61 -6.69 -2.23
N THR A 117 -6.98 -7.39 -1.16
CA THR A 117 -8.21 -7.16 -0.38
C THR A 117 -7.90 -6.92 1.09
N ALA A 118 -8.88 -6.44 1.87
CA ALA A 118 -8.75 -6.29 3.32
C ALA A 118 -8.35 -7.60 4.03
N ALA A 119 -8.77 -8.76 3.51
CA ALA A 119 -8.39 -10.06 4.07
C ALA A 119 -6.87 -10.30 3.99
N HIS A 120 -6.21 -9.89 2.91
CA HIS A 120 -4.75 -9.99 2.78
C HIS A 120 -4.04 -9.06 3.77
N LEU A 121 -4.55 -7.84 3.97
CA LEU A 121 -4.01 -6.92 4.98
C LEU A 121 -4.17 -7.49 6.39
N ASN A 122 -5.35 -8.03 6.69
CA ASN A 122 -5.65 -8.62 7.99
C ASN A 122 -4.77 -9.84 8.30
N ALA A 123 -4.44 -10.66 7.30
CA ALA A 123 -3.51 -11.77 7.47
C ALA A 123 -2.10 -11.27 7.86
N LEU A 124 -1.60 -10.21 7.21
CA LEU A 124 -0.31 -9.59 7.58
C LEU A 124 -0.35 -8.97 8.98
N LEU A 125 -1.43 -8.26 9.32
CA LEU A 125 -1.62 -7.65 10.65
C LEU A 125 -1.66 -8.72 11.75
N TRP A 126 -2.35 -9.83 11.50
CA TRP A 126 -2.42 -10.95 12.42
C TRP A 126 -1.04 -11.61 12.63
N GLU A 127 -0.30 -11.87 11.55
CA GLU A 127 1.05 -12.43 11.63
C GLU A 127 2.02 -11.48 12.37
N TYR A 128 1.88 -10.17 12.18
CA TYR A 128 2.65 -9.16 12.90
C TYR A 128 2.33 -9.18 14.40
N ASP A 129 1.06 -9.23 14.77
CA ASP A 129 0.61 -9.24 16.17
C ASP A 129 1.06 -10.51 16.92
N GLN A 130 1.03 -11.67 16.27
CA GLN A 130 1.42 -12.96 16.86
C GLN A 130 2.92 -13.24 16.78
N GLY A 131 3.65 -12.51 15.95
CA GLY A 131 5.03 -12.81 15.63
C GLY A 131 6.04 -11.96 16.37
N SER A 132 7.31 -12.16 16.00
CA SER A 132 8.45 -11.41 16.54
C SER A 132 9.38 -10.91 15.44
N ALA A 133 8.99 -11.01 14.17
CA ALA A 133 9.76 -10.49 13.06
C ALA A 133 9.54 -8.98 12.92
N GLN A 134 10.57 -8.28 12.42
CA GLN A 134 10.51 -6.83 12.19
C GLN A 134 9.76 -6.47 10.90
N ALA A 135 9.57 -7.44 10.00
CA ALA A 135 8.80 -7.24 8.79
C ALA A 135 8.09 -8.51 8.33
N TYR A 136 6.93 -8.31 7.68
CA TYR A 136 6.16 -9.37 7.06
C TYR A 136 5.83 -8.99 5.62
N LEU A 137 6.18 -9.85 4.67
CA LEU A 137 6.03 -9.62 3.23
C LEU A 137 5.01 -10.60 2.66
N SER A 138 4.14 -10.10 1.82
CA SER A 138 3.26 -10.96 1.05
C SER A 138 4.04 -11.79 0.04
N ALA A 139 3.74 -13.08 -0.05
CA ALA A 139 4.36 -14.02 -0.99
C ALA A 139 3.29 -14.88 -1.69
N THR A 140 3.62 -15.35 -2.88
CA THR A 140 2.88 -16.36 -3.65
C THR A 140 3.90 -17.32 -4.25
N ASP A 141 3.46 -18.38 -4.93
CA ASP A 141 4.34 -19.27 -5.69
C ASP A 141 5.12 -18.57 -6.81
N HIS A 142 4.64 -17.40 -7.26
CA HIS A 142 5.29 -16.60 -8.32
C HIS A 142 6.23 -15.52 -7.80
N GLY A 143 6.38 -15.38 -6.48
CA GLY A 143 7.28 -14.41 -5.86
C GLY A 143 6.67 -13.68 -4.67
N HIS A 144 7.24 -12.53 -4.36
CA HIS A 144 6.80 -11.68 -3.24
C HIS A 144 6.56 -10.24 -3.68
N GLY A 145 5.62 -9.57 -3.04
CA GLY A 145 5.15 -8.24 -3.43
C GLY A 145 4.65 -7.40 -2.26
N ASN A 146 3.93 -6.34 -2.62
CA ASN A 146 3.10 -5.60 -1.68
C ASN A 146 1.74 -6.32 -1.54
N PRO A 147 1.05 -6.17 -0.40
CA PRO A 147 1.40 -5.34 0.77
C PRO A 147 2.51 -5.95 1.63
N CYS A 148 3.21 -5.07 2.37
CA CYS A 148 4.22 -5.46 3.36
C CYS A 148 4.01 -4.65 4.65
N ILE A 149 4.26 -5.25 5.81
CA ILE A 149 4.23 -4.56 7.11
C ILE A 149 5.64 -4.45 7.68
N PHE A 150 5.95 -3.30 8.27
CA PHE A 150 7.25 -2.96 8.85
C PHE A 150 7.05 -2.45 10.29
N ASP A 151 7.78 -3.02 11.23
CA ASP A 151 7.87 -2.54 12.61
C ASP A 151 8.50 -1.14 12.68
N GLU A 152 8.18 -0.36 13.71
CA GLU A 152 8.71 1.00 13.90
C GLU A 152 10.22 1.05 13.99
N SER A 153 10.88 -0.03 14.43
CA SER A 153 12.35 -0.14 14.47
C SER A 153 13.00 -0.02 13.10
N LEU A 154 12.24 -0.23 12.00
CA LEU A 154 12.71 -0.10 10.62
C LEU A 154 12.39 1.26 9.98
N PHE A 155 11.71 2.16 10.70
CA PHE A 155 11.27 3.44 10.12
C PHE A 155 12.43 4.34 9.69
N ASP A 156 13.56 4.33 10.42
CA ASP A 156 14.74 5.10 10.01
C ASP A 156 15.40 4.51 8.76
N ASP A 157 15.43 3.19 8.64
CA ASP A 157 15.95 2.51 7.45
C ASP A 157 15.06 2.78 6.23
N LEU A 158 13.73 2.81 6.39
CA LEU A 158 12.80 3.20 5.33
C LEU A 158 12.97 4.66 4.92
N LEU A 159 13.31 5.55 5.85
CA LEU A 159 13.62 6.96 5.57
C LEU A 159 14.99 7.16 4.90
N ALA A 160 15.87 6.18 4.93
CA ALA A 160 17.17 6.20 4.27
C ALA A 160 17.12 5.70 2.81
N LEU A 161 15.98 5.21 2.33
CA LEU A 161 15.80 4.81 0.93
C LEU A 161 15.92 6.02 0.00
N GLU A 162 16.41 5.81 -1.23
CA GLU A 162 16.61 6.88 -2.20
C GLU A 162 16.05 6.54 -3.60
N GLY A 163 15.75 7.57 -4.38
CA GLY A 163 15.34 7.44 -5.78
C GLY A 163 14.10 6.56 -5.96
N ASP A 164 14.14 5.63 -6.91
CA ASP A 164 13.02 4.74 -7.26
C ASP A 164 12.95 3.48 -6.37
N GLU A 165 13.53 3.54 -5.18
CA GLU A 165 13.46 2.44 -4.22
C GLU A 165 12.12 2.42 -3.50
N GLY A 166 11.38 1.31 -3.65
CA GLY A 166 10.21 1.02 -2.82
C GLY A 166 10.60 0.42 -1.46
N ALA A 167 9.66 0.32 -0.52
CA ALA A 167 9.92 -0.13 0.85
C ALA A 167 10.67 -1.47 0.95
N ARG A 168 10.43 -2.42 0.02
CA ARG A 168 11.13 -3.71 -0.02
C ARG A 168 12.62 -3.62 -0.37
N ALA A 169 13.08 -2.48 -0.92
CA ALA A 169 14.50 -2.28 -1.20
C ALA A 169 15.37 -2.30 0.06
N LEU A 170 14.79 -2.02 1.23
CA LEU A 170 15.42 -2.16 2.54
C LEU A 170 16.15 -3.51 2.69
N PHE A 171 15.58 -4.62 2.23
CA PHE A 171 16.17 -5.95 2.37
C PHE A 171 17.39 -6.20 1.49
N ARG A 172 17.73 -5.28 0.58
CA ARG A 172 19.00 -5.34 -0.19
C ARG A 172 20.18 -4.90 0.65
N THR A 173 19.99 -3.93 1.54
CA THR A 173 21.00 -3.34 2.41
C THR A 173 20.99 -3.91 3.83
N ARG A 174 19.81 -4.21 4.36
CA ARG A 174 19.60 -4.70 5.71
C ARG A 174 19.25 -6.21 5.70
N ARG A 175 20.26 -7.04 5.48
CA ARG A 175 20.13 -8.51 5.48
C ARG A 175 19.98 -9.12 6.87
N ASP A 176 20.24 -8.33 7.91
CA ASP A 176 20.10 -8.68 9.31
C ASP A 176 18.65 -8.54 9.83
N VAL A 177 17.77 -7.89 9.07
CA VAL A 177 16.36 -7.71 9.45
C VAL A 177 15.63 -9.04 9.47
N ALA A 178 15.01 -9.35 10.61
CA ALA A 178 14.15 -10.50 10.74
C ALA A 178 12.84 -10.27 9.94
N ALA A 179 12.75 -10.91 8.78
CA ALA A 179 11.59 -10.83 7.90
C ALA A 179 10.93 -12.20 7.74
N ARG A 180 9.60 -12.23 7.65
CA ARG A 180 8.80 -13.44 7.34
C ARG A 180 7.96 -13.21 6.10
N HIS A 181 7.66 -14.30 5.40
CA HIS A 181 6.74 -14.29 4.27
C HIS A 181 5.38 -14.85 4.72
N VAL A 182 4.32 -14.13 4.38
CA VAL A 182 2.93 -14.57 4.51
C VAL A 182 2.48 -15.02 3.14
N HIS A 183 2.22 -16.31 3.00
CA HIS A 183 1.89 -16.94 1.72
C HIS A 183 0.40 -16.82 1.40
N PHE A 184 0.11 -16.49 0.13
CA PHE A 184 -1.24 -16.40 -0.42
C PHE A 184 -1.36 -17.28 -1.67
N ASP A 185 -2.50 -17.96 -1.82
CA ASP A 185 -2.72 -18.93 -2.90
C ASP A 185 -2.95 -18.29 -4.28
N ASP A 186 -3.34 -16.98 -4.34
CA ASP A 186 -3.56 -16.30 -5.61
C ASP A 186 -2.22 -15.93 -6.27
N PRO A 187 -1.80 -16.62 -7.34
CA PRO A 187 -0.52 -16.37 -8.00
C PRO A 187 -0.44 -15.00 -8.68
N TYR A 188 -1.59 -14.37 -8.95
CA TYR A 188 -1.73 -13.06 -9.60
C TYR A 188 -2.00 -11.92 -8.62
N LEU A 189 -1.87 -12.16 -7.31
CA LEU A 189 -2.18 -11.18 -6.26
C LEU A 189 -1.43 -9.84 -6.46
N PHE A 190 -0.19 -9.90 -6.94
CA PHE A 190 0.69 -8.74 -7.09
C PHE A 190 0.69 -8.16 -8.51
N GLU A 191 -0.33 -8.48 -9.31
CA GLU A 191 -0.41 -7.99 -10.68
C GLU A 191 -0.79 -6.50 -10.69
N ASP A 192 0.12 -5.68 -11.27
CA ASP A 192 -0.06 -4.24 -11.39
C ASP A 192 -0.90 -3.88 -12.62
N VAL A 193 -1.73 -2.87 -12.50
CA VAL A 193 -2.36 -2.21 -13.65
C VAL A 193 -1.43 -1.11 -14.15
N ASP A 194 -0.75 -1.32 -15.27
CA ASP A 194 0.17 -0.36 -15.85
C ASP A 194 -0.35 0.29 -17.13
N THR A 195 -1.20 -0.43 -17.86
CA THR A 195 -1.76 0.01 -19.14
C THR A 195 -3.28 -0.17 -19.17
N PRO A 196 -4.00 0.51 -20.08
CA PRO A 196 -5.43 0.24 -20.29
C PRO A 196 -5.76 -1.20 -20.71
N ALA A 197 -4.77 -1.93 -21.27
CA ALA A 197 -4.94 -3.34 -21.61
C ALA A 197 -4.91 -4.22 -20.35
N ASP A 198 -4.03 -3.94 -19.40
CA ASP A 198 -3.98 -4.65 -18.10
C ASP A 198 -5.28 -4.46 -17.34
N LEU A 199 -5.80 -3.22 -17.32
CA LEU A 199 -7.06 -2.90 -16.67
C LEU A 199 -8.19 -3.80 -17.18
N ARG A 200 -8.39 -3.86 -18.51
CA ARG A 200 -9.44 -4.69 -19.13
C ARG A 200 -9.23 -6.17 -18.85
N ARG A 201 -8.00 -6.67 -19.00
CA ARG A 201 -7.66 -8.08 -18.77
C ARG A 201 -7.98 -8.50 -17.33
N LEU A 202 -7.60 -7.69 -16.35
CA LEU A 202 -7.87 -7.96 -14.94
C LEU A 202 -9.37 -7.86 -14.61
N GLU A 203 -10.08 -6.88 -15.16
CA GLU A 203 -11.53 -6.76 -14.98
C GLU A 203 -12.27 -8.00 -15.51
N GLU A 204 -11.91 -8.47 -16.72
CA GLU A 204 -12.47 -9.70 -17.29
C GLU A 204 -12.12 -10.95 -16.47
N ALA A 205 -10.91 -11.04 -15.93
CA ALA A 205 -10.49 -12.16 -15.10
C ALA A 205 -11.26 -12.22 -13.78
N MET A 206 -11.46 -11.05 -13.13
CA MET A 206 -12.22 -10.96 -11.88
C MET A 206 -13.73 -11.17 -12.06
N ALA A 207 -14.27 -10.90 -13.24
CA ALA A 207 -15.69 -11.16 -13.54
C ALA A 207 -16.00 -12.64 -13.77
N ARG A 208 -14.98 -13.48 -13.99
CA ARG A 208 -15.11 -14.94 -14.28
C ARG A 208 -14.89 -15.84 -13.06
N GLY A 209 -14.33 -15.32 -12.00
CA GLY A 209 -14.03 -16.03 -10.75
C GLY A 209 -15.04 -15.72 -9.65
#